data_25948ec6e5cf0650fd20f9a92fc02455
#
_entry.id   25948ec6e5cf0650fd20f9a92fc02455
#
_cell.length_a   1.000
_cell.length_b   1.000
_cell.length_c   1.000
_cell.angle_alpha   90.00
_cell.angle_beta   90.00
_cell.angle_gamma   90.00
#
_symmetry.space_group_name_H-M   'P 1'
#
loop_
_entity.id
_entity.type
_entity.pdbx_description
1 polymer ?
#
loop_
_entity_poly.entity_id
_entity_poly.type
_entity_poly.pdbx_seq_one_letter_code
_entity_poly.pdbx_strand_id
1 'polypeptide(L)'
;MRSAQVYRWQIPMDAGVILRDRRLKTRDGLYVCLCDGEREGWGEISPLPGFSQESWEEAQTELLAWVKGWLQGDDSLPQLPSVAFGVSCALAELAGVLPQDADYRAAPLCTGDPDDLVLQLADMPGEKVAKIKVGLYEAVRDGMVANLLLEAIPELHLRLDANRAWTPLKAQQFAKYVNPEYRGRIAFLEEPCKTRDDSRAFARETGIAIAWDESLREADFTFEAEEGVRAVVIKPTLTGSRDNVREQVAAAHAPGLTAVIGSSIESSLGLTQLARIAAWLTPQTIPGLDTLSLMQCQQVRTWPGSTLPCIDVDALERLL
;
A
#
# COMPACT_ATOMS: atom_id res chain seq x y z
N MET A 1 12.39 32.68 -2.28
CA MET A 1 11.04 33.13 -1.79
C MET A 1 10.11 31.94 -1.90
N ARG A 2 9.44 31.58 -0.79
CA ARG A 2 8.52 30.45 -0.77
C ARG A 2 7.26 30.76 -1.57
N SER A 3 6.84 29.81 -2.41
CA SER A 3 5.54 29.80 -3.06
C SER A 3 4.98 28.39 -3.05
N ALA A 4 3.68 28.25 -3.19
CA ALA A 4 3.02 26.96 -3.18
C ALA A 4 1.81 26.95 -4.12
N GLN A 5 1.50 25.80 -4.62
CA GLN A 5 0.31 25.54 -5.42
C GLN A 5 -0.37 24.27 -4.88
N VAL A 6 -1.69 24.29 -4.86
CA VAL A 6 -2.51 23.14 -4.44
C VAL A 6 -3.50 22.82 -5.53
N TYR A 7 -3.55 21.56 -5.92
CA TYR A 7 -4.43 21.06 -6.98
C TYR A 7 -5.36 19.99 -6.42
N ARG A 8 -6.61 20.02 -6.87
CA ARG A 8 -7.55 18.93 -6.68
C ARG A 8 -7.50 17.98 -7.87
N TRP A 9 -7.51 16.69 -7.59
CA TRP A 9 -7.59 15.68 -8.63
C TRP A 9 -8.65 14.62 -8.33
N GLN A 10 -9.20 14.07 -9.39
CA GLN A 10 -10.14 12.97 -9.35
C GLN A 10 -9.83 12.05 -10.52
N ILE A 11 -9.64 10.76 -10.25
CA ILE A 11 -9.37 9.76 -11.26
C ILE A 11 -10.48 8.72 -11.23
N PRO A 12 -11.15 8.46 -12.37
CA PRO A 12 -12.08 7.34 -12.47
C PRO A 12 -11.36 6.01 -12.22
N MET A 13 -12.02 5.11 -11.50
CA MET A 13 -11.51 3.78 -11.22
C MET A 13 -12.22 2.74 -12.09
N ASP A 14 -11.54 1.62 -12.31
CA ASP A 14 -12.13 0.49 -13.02
C ASP A 14 -13.36 -0.05 -12.27
N ALA A 15 -14.31 -0.56 -13.03
CA ALA A 15 -15.50 -1.18 -12.48
C ALA A 15 -15.11 -2.38 -11.61
N GLY A 16 -15.65 -2.41 -10.38
CA GLY A 16 -15.44 -3.54 -9.48
C GLY A 16 -14.34 -3.37 -8.44
N VAL A 17 -13.72 -2.20 -8.32
CA VAL A 17 -12.85 -1.92 -7.17
C VAL A 17 -13.72 -1.80 -5.92
N ILE A 18 -13.62 -2.82 -5.07
CA ILE A 18 -14.37 -2.88 -3.80
C ILE A 18 -13.36 -2.82 -2.66
N LEU A 19 -13.50 -1.80 -1.83
CA LEU A 19 -12.75 -1.65 -0.58
C LEU A 19 -13.70 -1.91 0.59
N ARG A 20 -13.47 -3.01 1.29
CA ARG A 20 -14.39 -3.51 2.34
C ARG A 20 -15.79 -3.68 1.76
N ASP A 21 -16.74 -2.88 2.21
CA ASP A 21 -18.14 -2.86 1.80
C ASP A 21 -18.49 -1.74 0.81
N ARG A 22 -17.48 -0.96 0.37
CA ARG A 22 -17.66 0.20 -0.51
C ARG A 22 -17.11 -0.04 -1.89
N ARG A 23 -17.91 0.31 -2.90
CA ARG A 23 -17.45 0.40 -4.28
C ARG A 23 -16.84 1.78 -4.51
N LEU A 24 -15.54 1.81 -4.78
CA LEU A 24 -14.82 3.04 -5.12
C LEU A 24 -14.92 3.29 -6.62
N LYS A 25 -15.71 4.30 -7.02
CA LYS A 25 -15.89 4.69 -8.44
C LYS A 25 -14.85 5.67 -8.91
N THR A 26 -14.39 6.52 -8.03
CA THR A 26 -13.36 7.53 -8.27
C THR A 26 -12.37 7.53 -7.11
N ARG A 27 -11.14 7.88 -7.42
CA ARG A 27 -10.13 8.19 -6.41
C ARG A 27 -9.93 9.69 -6.41
N ASP A 28 -10.03 10.29 -5.25
CA ASP A 28 -9.92 11.73 -5.05
C ASP A 28 -8.71 12.06 -4.20
N GLY A 29 -8.08 13.19 -4.46
CA GLY A 29 -6.96 13.65 -3.67
C GLY A 29 -6.54 15.07 -4.01
N LEU A 30 -5.45 15.47 -3.39
CA LEU A 30 -4.81 16.77 -3.58
C LEU A 30 -3.34 16.55 -3.93
N TYR A 31 -2.80 17.47 -4.72
CA TYR A 31 -1.36 17.65 -4.87
C TYR A 31 -0.96 18.97 -4.25
N VAL A 32 0.17 18.98 -3.60
CA VAL A 32 0.86 20.21 -3.18
C VAL A 32 2.19 20.29 -3.92
N CYS A 33 2.47 21.45 -4.52
CA CYS A 33 3.75 21.79 -5.09
C CYS A 33 4.34 22.93 -4.26
N LEU A 34 5.49 22.71 -3.65
CA LEU A 34 6.22 23.68 -2.86
C LEU A 34 7.42 24.16 -3.65
N CYS A 35 7.64 25.47 -3.70
CA CYS A 35 8.79 26.07 -4.37
C CYS A 35 9.54 26.99 -3.42
N ASP A 36 10.87 26.93 -3.48
CA ASP A 36 11.75 27.91 -2.82
C ASP A 36 12.94 28.23 -3.72
N GLY A 37 12.89 29.41 -4.32
CA GLY A 37 13.80 29.78 -5.40
C GLY A 37 13.53 28.93 -6.64
N GLU A 38 14.57 28.24 -7.12
CA GLU A 38 14.48 27.33 -8.28
C GLU A 38 14.15 25.88 -7.89
N ARG A 39 14.07 25.59 -6.60
CA ARG A 39 13.77 24.23 -6.11
C ARG A 39 12.28 24.03 -6.03
N GLU A 40 11.87 22.81 -6.33
CA GLU A 40 10.47 22.37 -6.34
C GLU A 40 10.34 21.02 -5.66
N GLY A 41 9.24 20.81 -4.94
CA GLY A 41 8.91 19.53 -4.33
C GLY A 41 7.41 19.28 -4.40
N TRP A 42 7.03 18.06 -4.76
CA TRP A 42 5.66 17.60 -4.89
C TRP A 42 5.26 16.63 -3.79
N GLY A 43 4.01 16.68 -3.39
CA GLY A 43 3.41 15.70 -2.48
C GLY A 43 1.97 15.40 -2.85
N GLU A 44 1.55 14.18 -2.58
CA GLU A 44 0.18 13.72 -2.75
C GLU A 44 -0.49 13.54 -1.41
N ILE A 45 -1.69 14.10 -1.28
CA ILE A 45 -2.55 13.96 -0.11
C ILE A 45 -3.83 13.25 -0.58
N SER A 46 -3.94 11.97 -0.28
CA SER A 46 -5.07 11.15 -0.75
C SER A 46 -5.55 10.17 0.32
N PRO A 47 -6.28 10.66 1.34
CA PRO A 47 -6.87 9.78 2.34
C PRO A 47 -7.73 8.70 1.66
N LEU A 48 -7.65 7.46 2.15
CA LEU A 48 -8.37 6.33 1.57
C LEU A 48 -9.71 6.16 2.30
N PRO A 49 -10.84 6.33 1.62
CA PRO A 49 -12.15 6.18 2.23
C PRO A 49 -12.34 4.80 2.87
N GLY A 50 -12.80 4.77 4.11
CA GLY A 50 -13.00 3.55 4.89
C GLY A 50 -11.75 3.01 5.60
N PHE A 51 -10.56 3.55 5.33
CA PHE A 51 -9.28 3.19 5.97
C PHE A 51 -8.65 4.37 6.70
N SER A 52 -8.56 5.53 6.08
CA SER A 52 -8.08 6.74 6.73
C SER A 52 -9.05 7.19 7.84
N GLN A 53 -8.51 7.73 8.93
CA GLN A 53 -9.32 8.33 9.99
C GLN A 53 -9.93 9.66 9.53
N GLU A 54 -9.17 10.45 8.78
CA GLU A 54 -9.60 11.73 8.24
C GLU A 54 -10.45 11.59 6.97
N SER A 55 -11.40 12.50 6.81
CA SER A 55 -12.11 12.68 5.55
C SER A 55 -11.28 13.47 4.54
N TRP A 56 -11.73 13.47 3.29
CA TRP A 56 -11.14 14.28 2.23
C TRP A 56 -11.24 15.78 2.55
N GLU A 57 -12.37 16.23 3.10
CA GLU A 57 -12.62 17.62 3.48
C GLU A 57 -11.70 18.05 4.64
N GLU A 58 -11.50 17.20 5.63
CA GLU A 58 -10.59 17.47 6.74
C GLU A 58 -9.12 17.57 6.23
N ALA A 59 -8.73 16.68 5.34
CA ALA A 59 -7.40 16.71 4.73
C ALA A 59 -7.18 18.00 3.91
N GLN A 60 -8.15 18.42 3.11
CA GLN A 60 -8.07 19.68 2.37
C GLN A 60 -7.96 20.89 3.29
N THR A 61 -8.77 20.94 4.34
CA THR A 61 -8.76 22.04 5.31
C THR A 61 -7.40 22.16 5.98
N GLU A 62 -6.84 21.05 6.45
CA GLU A 62 -5.54 21.06 7.10
C GLU A 62 -4.41 21.43 6.11
N LEU A 63 -4.44 20.87 4.89
CA LEU A 63 -3.41 21.20 3.89
C LEU A 63 -3.39 22.69 3.56
N LEU A 64 -4.55 23.29 3.30
CA LEU A 64 -4.63 24.72 2.96
C LEU A 64 -4.17 25.60 4.13
N ALA A 65 -4.53 25.25 5.36
CA ALA A 65 -4.06 25.95 6.56
C ALA A 65 -2.54 25.80 6.73
N TRP A 66 -2.02 24.58 6.54
CA TRP A 66 -0.58 24.31 6.63
C TRP A 66 0.21 25.10 5.60
N VAL A 67 -0.24 25.13 4.35
CA VAL A 67 0.45 25.89 3.28
C VAL A 67 0.55 27.38 3.62
N LYS A 68 -0.52 27.97 4.16
CA LYS A 68 -0.50 29.38 4.60
C LYS A 68 0.56 29.62 5.68
N GLY A 69 0.66 28.73 6.66
CA GLY A 69 1.70 28.80 7.70
C GLY A 69 3.09 28.65 7.13
N TRP A 70 3.30 27.67 6.23
CA TRP A 70 4.59 27.43 5.60
C TRP A 70 5.08 28.64 4.78
N LEU A 71 4.18 29.31 4.06
CA LEU A 71 4.50 30.55 3.32
C LEU A 71 4.93 31.68 4.24
N GLN A 72 4.52 31.64 5.51
CA GLN A 72 4.91 32.62 6.55
C GLN A 72 6.15 32.18 7.36
N GLY A 73 6.72 31.01 7.05
CA GLY A 73 7.92 30.50 7.70
C GLY A 73 7.70 29.48 8.81
N ASP A 74 6.48 28.98 8.98
CA ASP A 74 6.19 27.87 9.89
C ASP A 74 6.63 26.55 9.25
N ASP A 75 7.55 25.86 9.88
CA ASP A 75 8.10 24.58 9.40
C ASP A 75 7.53 23.37 10.17
N SER A 76 6.50 23.55 10.99
CA SER A 76 5.80 22.44 11.67
C SER A 76 5.11 21.52 10.64
N LEU A 77 5.00 20.23 10.98
CA LEU A 77 4.30 19.27 10.13
C LEU A 77 2.79 19.24 10.45
N PRO A 78 1.94 18.93 9.45
CA PRO A 78 0.52 18.67 9.69
C PRO A 78 0.30 17.44 10.58
N GLN A 79 -0.90 17.30 11.16
CA GLN A 79 -1.22 16.24 12.10
C GLN A 79 -1.92 15.04 11.44
N LEU A 80 -2.81 15.27 10.46
CA LEU A 80 -3.54 14.19 9.80
C LEU A 80 -2.58 13.32 8.97
N PRO A 81 -2.64 11.99 9.08
CA PRO A 81 -1.64 11.10 8.49
C PRO A 81 -1.41 11.32 6.99
N SER A 82 -2.47 11.38 6.18
CA SER A 82 -2.33 11.58 4.74
C SER A 82 -1.71 12.93 4.38
N VAL A 83 -2.05 13.97 5.13
CA VAL A 83 -1.50 15.33 4.94
C VAL A 83 -0.04 15.36 5.36
N ALA A 84 0.28 14.83 6.55
CA ALA A 84 1.65 14.74 7.03
C ALA A 84 2.54 13.95 6.06
N PHE A 85 2.04 12.84 5.51
CA PHE A 85 2.80 12.06 4.55
C PHE A 85 3.09 12.84 3.26
N GLY A 86 2.06 13.37 2.61
CA GLY A 86 2.23 14.11 1.35
C GLY A 86 3.10 15.36 1.51
N VAL A 87 2.89 16.13 2.56
CA VAL A 87 3.70 17.32 2.87
C VAL A 87 5.15 16.94 3.15
N SER A 88 5.40 15.89 3.91
CA SER A 88 6.77 15.45 4.20
C SER A 88 7.52 14.99 2.93
N CYS A 89 6.82 14.39 1.98
CA CYS A 89 7.39 14.05 0.67
C CYS A 89 7.73 15.31 -0.15
N ALA A 90 6.81 16.29 -0.18
CA ALA A 90 7.06 17.56 -0.86
C ALA A 90 8.26 18.31 -0.28
N LEU A 91 8.37 18.37 1.04
CA LEU A 91 9.51 18.97 1.73
C LEU A 91 10.81 18.22 1.45
N ALA A 92 10.77 16.88 1.42
CA ALA A 92 11.94 16.07 1.12
C ALA A 92 12.43 16.24 -0.32
N GLU A 93 11.53 16.35 -1.28
CA GLU A 93 11.87 16.66 -2.67
C GLU A 93 12.46 18.08 -2.78
N LEU A 94 11.81 19.07 -2.16
CA LEU A 94 12.26 20.45 -2.14
C LEU A 94 13.68 20.58 -1.57
N ALA A 95 13.98 19.82 -0.53
CA ALA A 95 15.30 19.77 0.09
C ALA A 95 16.31 18.89 -0.67
N GLY A 96 15.86 18.11 -1.67
CA GLY A 96 16.71 17.19 -2.41
C GLY A 96 17.16 15.97 -1.59
N VAL A 97 16.39 15.58 -0.55
CA VAL A 97 16.75 14.47 0.34
C VAL A 97 15.86 13.24 0.17
N LEU A 98 14.83 13.30 -0.68
CA LEU A 98 14.13 12.09 -1.08
C LEU A 98 15.04 11.29 -2.03
N PRO A 99 15.33 10.02 -1.74
CA PRO A 99 16.22 9.22 -2.59
C PRO A 99 15.76 9.17 -4.04
N GLN A 100 16.71 9.16 -4.97
CA GLN A 100 16.41 9.09 -6.40
C GLN A 100 16.14 7.66 -6.86
N ASP A 101 16.80 6.68 -6.25
CA ASP A 101 16.58 5.27 -6.54
C ASP A 101 15.15 4.87 -6.13
N ALA A 102 14.51 4.09 -6.98
CA ALA A 102 13.16 3.62 -6.76
C ALA A 102 13.05 2.10 -7.01
N ASP A 103 12.25 1.43 -6.22
CA ASP A 103 11.93 0.01 -6.39
C ASP A 103 10.61 -0.14 -7.15
N TYR A 104 10.71 -0.34 -8.46
CA TYR A 104 9.58 -0.57 -9.34
C TYR A 104 9.27 -2.06 -9.54
N ARG A 105 9.92 -2.95 -8.78
CA ARG A 105 9.56 -4.38 -8.83
C ARG A 105 8.11 -4.55 -8.40
N ALA A 106 7.40 -5.42 -9.10
CA ALA A 106 6.00 -5.66 -8.83
C ALA A 106 5.78 -7.02 -8.15
N ALA A 107 4.93 -7.02 -7.11
CA ALA A 107 4.18 -8.19 -6.70
C ALA A 107 2.77 -7.99 -7.30
N PRO A 108 2.47 -8.56 -8.49
CA PRO A 108 1.23 -8.26 -9.18
C PRO A 108 0.02 -8.60 -8.33
N LEU A 109 -0.95 -7.68 -8.31
CA LEU A 109 -2.26 -7.90 -7.70
C LEU A 109 -3.09 -8.73 -8.68
N CYS A 110 -3.25 -10.01 -8.38
CA CYS A 110 -3.89 -10.97 -9.27
C CYS A 110 -5.38 -11.07 -9.01
N THR A 111 -6.14 -10.97 -10.09
CA THR A 111 -7.60 -11.18 -10.14
C THR A 111 -7.95 -11.97 -11.39
N GLY A 112 -9.11 -12.64 -11.38
CA GLY A 112 -9.61 -13.34 -12.56
C GLY A 112 -9.51 -14.85 -12.48
N ASP A 113 -9.50 -15.48 -13.67
CA ASP A 113 -9.50 -16.94 -13.78
C ASP A 113 -8.15 -17.53 -13.35
N PRO A 114 -8.12 -18.55 -12.46
CA PRO A 114 -6.88 -19.18 -12.03
C PRO A 114 -6.04 -19.78 -13.15
N ASP A 115 -6.63 -20.31 -14.20
CA ASP A 115 -5.88 -20.90 -15.33
C ASP A 115 -5.13 -19.81 -16.11
N ASP A 116 -5.74 -18.65 -16.30
CA ASP A 116 -5.08 -17.49 -16.91
C ASP A 116 -3.96 -16.95 -16.03
N LEU A 117 -4.17 -16.93 -14.71
CA LEU A 117 -3.16 -16.51 -13.74
C LEU A 117 -1.94 -17.41 -13.73
N VAL A 118 -2.11 -18.73 -13.87
CA VAL A 118 -0.98 -19.68 -13.98
C VAL A 118 -0.09 -19.30 -15.15
N LEU A 119 -0.66 -19.04 -16.32
CA LEU A 119 0.11 -18.65 -17.50
C LEU A 119 0.83 -17.33 -17.30
N GLN A 120 0.13 -16.33 -16.80
CA GLN A 120 0.67 -14.99 -16.54
C GLN A 120 1.82 -15.01 -15.54
N LEU A 121 1.67 -15.71 -14.43
CA LEU A 121 2.68 -15.77 -13.37
C LEU A 121 3.88 -16.67 -13.75
N ALA A 122 3.65 -17.72 -14.52
CA ALA A 122 4.72 -18.57 -15.00
C ALA A 122 5.70 -17.80 -15.91
N ASP A 123 5.19 -16.90 -16.73
CA ASP A 123 5.99 -16.06 -17.64
C ASP A 123 6.62 -14.82 -16.96
N MET A 124 6.27 -14.54 -15.72
CA MET A 124 6.78 -13.37 -15.00
C MET A 124 8.30 -13.47 -14.81
N PRO A 125 9.07 -12.43 -15.20
CA PRO A 125 10.53 -12.45 -15.04
C PRO A 125 10.96 -12.20 -13.59
N GLY A 126 12.15 -12.67 -13.24
CA GLY A 126 12.77 -12.43 -11.94
C GLY A 126 12.14 -13.22 -10.79
N GLU A 127 12.20 -12.67 -9.60
CA GLU A 127 11.59 -13.26 -8.41
C GLU A 127 10.06 -13.28 -8.54
N LYS A 128 9.45 -14.45 -8.39
CA LYS A 128 8.02 -14.64 -8.55
C LYS A 128 7.30 -14.45 -7.22
N VAL A 129 6.80 -13.24 -7.00
CA VAL A 129 5.95 -12.88 -5.88
C VAL A 129 4.65 -12.30 -6.43
N ALA A 130 3.51 -12.79 -5.96
CA ALA A 130 2.20 -12.30 -6.38
C ALA A 130 1.30 -12.09 -5.17
N LYS A 131 0.39 -11.13 -5.28
CA LYS A 131 -0.62 -10.86 -4.25
C LYS A 131 -2.00 -11.29 -4.75
N ILE A 132 -2.75 -12.00 -3.88
CA ILE A 132 -4.12 -12.41 -4.15
C ILE A 132 -5.00 -11.97 -2.99
N LYS A 133 -6.11 -11.32 -3.30
CA LYS A 133 -7.14 -11.03 -2.31
C LYS A 133 -7.99 -12.28 -2.09
N VAL A 134 -8.11 -12.70 -0.84
CA VAL A 134 -8.95 -13.81 -0.39
C VAL A 134 -10.07 -13.31 0.52
N GLY A 135 -11.03 -14.16 0.85
CA GLY A 135 -12.14 -13.77 1.71
C GLY A 135 -13.30 -13.08 0.99
N LEU A 136 -13.22 -12.89 -0.33
CA LEU A 136 -14.33 -12.41 -1.16
C LEU A 136 -15.26 -13.54 -1.61
N TYR A 137 -14.72 -14.74 -1.70
CA TYR A 137 -15.42 -15.97 -2.07
C TYR A 137 -15.37 -16.98 -0.91
N GLU A 138 -15.85 -18.18 -1.15
CA GLU A 138 -15.75 -19.26 -0.17
C GLU A 138 -14.29 -19.59 0.15
N ALA A 139 -13.99 -19.78 1.44
CA ALA A 139 -12.63 -20.05 1.91
C ALA A 139 -12.02 -21.32 1.28
N VAL A 140 -12.87 -22.33 1.03
CA VAL A 140 -12.47 -23.55 0.31
C VAL A 140 -11.96 -23.24 -1.08
N ARG A 141 -12.67 -22.40 -1.83
CA ARG A 141 -12.27 -21.97 -3.18
C ARG A 141 -10.95 -21.22 -3.14
N ASP A 142 -10.81 -20.29 -2.21
CA ASP A 142 -9.56 -19.51 -2.04
C ASP A 142 -8.37 -20.42 -1.76
N GLY A 143 -8.56 -21.44 -0.91
CA GLY A 143 -7.54 -22.46 -0.63
C GLY A 143 -7.18 -23.29 -1.85
N MET A 144 -8.16 -23.71 -2.63
CA MET A 144 -7.94 -24.46 -3.87
C MET A 144 -7.19 -23.63 -4.91
N VAL A 145 -7.51 -22.36 -5.07
CA VAL A 145 -6.82 -21.44 -6.00
C VAL A 145 -5.37 -21.24 -5.56
N ALA A 146 -5.12 -20.94 -4.30
CA ALA A 146 -3.76 -20.80 -3.77
C ALA A 146 -2.94 -22.08 -4.00
N ASN A 147 -3.51 -23.23 -3.71
CA ASN A 147 -2.87 -24.53 -3.92
C ASN A 147 -2.52 -24.77 -5.40
N LEU A 148 -3.47 -24.49 -6.30
CA LEU A 148 -3.26 -24.64 -7.74
C LEU A 148 -2.08 -23.81 -8.24
N LEU A 149 -2.00 -22.54 -7.85
CA LEU A 149 -0.94 -21.65 -8.26
C LEU A 149 0.43 -22.10 -7.71
N LEU A 150 0.47 -22.48 -6.44
CA LEU A 150 1.69 -22.95 -5.80
C LEU A 150 2.19 -24.29 -6.37
N GLU A 151 1.28 -25.20 -6.73
CA GLU A 151 1.62 -26.46 -7.38
C GLU A 151 2.13 -26.25 -8.81
N ALA A 152 1.45 -25.39 -9.58
CA ALA A 152 1.79 -25.15 -10.98
C ALA A 152 3.08 -24.36 -11.17
N ILE A 153 3.45 -23.52 -10.20
CA ILE A 153 4.61 -22.61 -10.30
C ILE A 153 5.51 -22.80 -9.06
N PRO A 154 6.50 -23.69 -9.12
CA PRO A 154 7.35 -24.03 -7.96
C PRO A 154 8.13 -22.86 -7.35
N GLU A 155 8.47 -21.84 -8.13
CA GLU A 155 9.22 -20.66 -7.65
C GLU A 155 8.31 -19.57 -7.09
N LEU A 156 6.99 -19.71 -7.18
CA LEU A 156 6.03 -18.69 -6.75
C LEU A 156 5.94 -18.60 -5.23
N HIS A 157 6.00 -17.37 -4.73
CA HIS A 157 5.64 -17.02 -3.36
C HIS A 157 4.37 -16.17 -3.38
N LEU A 158 3.38 -16.54 -2.59
CA LEU A 158 2.11 -15.83 -2.51
C LEU A 158 2.04 -14.94 -1.28
N ARG A 159 1.57 -13.73 -1.48
CA ARG A 159 1.06 -12.83 -0.44
C ARG A 159 -0.46 -12.85 -0.55
N LEU A 160 -1.14 -13.18 0.52
CA LEU A 160 -2.59 -13.26 0.56
C LEU A 160 -3.13 -12.20 1.49
N ASP A 161 -4.31 -11.67 1.19
CA ASP A 161 -4.93 -10.62 2.00
C ASP A 161 -6.42 -10.95 2.19
N ALA A 162 -6.79 -11.29 3.41
CA ALA A 162 -8.15 -11.62 3.79
C ALA A 162 -8.94 -10.44 4.40
N ASN A 163 -8.29 -9.34 4.69
CA ASN A 163 -8.91 -8.14 5.29
C ASN A 163 -9.84 -8.47 6.48
N ARG A 164 -9.41 -9.38 7.35
CA ARG A 164 -10.18 -9.84 8.53
C ARG A 164 -11.52 -10.52 8.21
N ALA A 165 -11.67 -11.07 7.01
CA ALA A 165 -12.96 -11.61 6.56
C ALA A 165 -13.35 -12.93 7.25
N TRP A 166 -12.40 -13.70 7.77
CA TRP A 166 -12.65 -15.06 8.20
C TRP A 166 -12.95 -15.20 9.69
N THR A 167 -13.89 -16.12 9.97
CA THR A 167 -14.00 -16.76 11.28
C THR A 167 -12.90 -17.82 11.41
N PRO A 168 -12.57 -18.30 12.63
CA PRO A 168 -11.61 -19.40 12.79
C PRO A 168 -11.93 -20.64 11.93
N LEU A 169 -13.20 -20.99 11.82
CA LEU A 169 -13.64 -22.10 10.99
C LEU A 169 -13.34 -21.89 9.50
N LYS A 170 -13.65 -20.71 8.96
CA LYS A 170 -13.37 -20.38 7.56
C LYS A 170 -11.86 -20.37 7.28
N ALA A 171 -11.06 -19.86 8.19
CA ALA A 171 -9.61 -19.88 8.08
C ALA A 171 -9.07 -21.32 8.01
N GLN A 172 -9.59 -22.23 8.84
CA GLN A 172 -9.26 -23.66 8.79
C GLN A 172 -9.72 -24.32 7.49
N GLN A 173 -10.89 -23.96 6.98
CA GLN A 173 -11.37 -24.44 5.68
C GLN A 173 -10.44 -24.00 4.53
N PHE A 174 -9.95 -22.79 4.56
CA PHE A 174 -8.91 -22.36 3.62
C PHE A 174 -7.66 -23.24 3.72
N ALA A 175 -7.09 -23.35 4.91
CA ALA A 175 -5.85 -24.08 5.13
C ALA A 175 -5.94 -25.57 4.72
N LYS A 176 -7.09 -26.20 4.93
CA LYS A 176 -7.32 -27.60 4.58
C LYS A 176 -7.07 -27.90 3.10
N TYR A 177 -7.34 -26.94 2.23
CA TYR A 177 -7.19 -27.10 0.78
C TYR A 177 -5.82 -26.61 0.25
N VAL A 178 -4.93 -26.18 1.12
CA VAL A 178 -3.54 -25.88 0.78
C VAL A 178 -2.66 -27.03 1.26
N ASN A 179 -2.00 -27.71 0.32
CA ASN A 179 -1.09 -28.80 0.66
C ASN A 179 -0.04 -28.30 1.68
N PRO A 180 0.16 -29.01 2.80
CA PRO A 180 1.17 -28.63 3.79
C PRO A 180 2.56 -28.37 3.22
N GLU A 181 2.97 -29.09 2.18
CA GLU A 181 4.26 -28.91 1.52
C GLU A 181 4.42 -27.54 0.83
N TYR A 182 3.31 -26.90 0.45
CA TYR A 182 3.32 -25.59 -0.23
C TYR A 182 3.15 -24.41 0.73
N ARG A 183 2.72 -24.65 1.97
CA ARG A 183 2.41 -23.57 2.93
C ARG A 183 3.59 -22.67 3.22
N GLY A 184 4.83 -23.19 3.18
CA GLY A 184 6.04 -22.40 3.35
C GLY A 184 6.27 -21.37 2.25
N ARG A 185 5.62 -21.51 1.09
CA ARG A 185 5.68 -20.55 -0.02
C ARG A 185 4.51 -19.55 -0.01
N ILE A 186 3.61 -19.64 0.95
CA ILE A 186 2.78 -18.48 1.33
C ILE A 186 3.69 -17.59 2.16
N ALA A 187 4.16 -16.49 1.56
CA ALA A 187 5.07 -15.58 2.22
C ALA A 187 4.43 -15.02 3.50
N PHE A 188 3.17 -14.66 3.39
CA PHE A 188 2.29 -14.33 4.52
C PHE A 188 0.84 -14.21 4.06
N LEU A 189 -0.06 -14.34 5.02
CA LEU A 189 -1.49 -14.07 4.90
C LEU A 189 -1.82 -12.87 5.80
N GLU A 190 -2.18 -11.74 5.18
CA GLU A 190 -2.53 -10.52 5.91
C GLU A 190 -3.88 -10.68 6.61
N GLU A 191 -3.91 -10.40 7.92
CA GLU A 191 -5.13 -10.28 8.72
C GLU A 191 -6.20 -11.35 8.38
N PRO A 192 -5.92 -12.66 8.60
CA PRO A 192 -6.87 -13.69 8.21
C PRO A 192 -8.21 -13.60 8.96
N CYS A 193 -8.17 -13.36 10.27
CA CYS A 193 -9.34 -13.39 11.13
C CYS A 193 -9.72 -12.03 11.68
N LYS A 194 -10.90 -11.93 12.27
CA LYS A 194 -11.44 -10.70 12.84
C LYS A 194 -10.65 -10.20 14.04
N THR A 195 -10.04 -11.09 14.81
CA THR A 195 -9.23 -10.75 15.96
C THR A 195 -7.79 -11.17 15.74
N ARG A 196 -6.85 -10.47 16.38
CA ARG A 196 -5.43 -10.84 16.35
C ARG A 196 -5.18 -12.23 16.97
N ASP A 197 -5.88 -12.56 18.05
CA ASP A 197 -5.72 -13.85 18.72
C ASP A 197 -6.15 -15.01 17.83
N ASP A 198 -7.25 -14.87 17.10
CA ASP A 198 -7.71 -15.88 16.14
C ASP A 198 -6.72 -16.02 14.97
N SER A 199 -6.16 -14.93 14.50
CA SER A 199 -5.12 -14.95 13.46
C SER A 199 -3.84 -15.62 13.94
N ARG A 200 -3.41 -15.37 15.18
CA ARG A 200 -2.25 -16.04 15.80
C ARG A 200 -2.48 -17.55 15.95
N ALA A 201 -3.66 -17.93 16.41
CA ALA A 201 -4.05 -19.35 16.54
C ALA A 201 -4.00 -20.03 15.18
N PHE A 202 -4.56 -19.41 14.13
CA PHE A 202 -4.48 -19.91 12.77
C PHE A 202 -3.04 -20.18 12.32
N ALA A 203 -2.15 -19.22 12.52
CA ALA A 203 -0.75 -19.36 12.12
C ALA A 203 -0.05 -20.52 12.84
N ARG A 204 -0.26 -20.66 14.15
CA ARG A 204 0.30 -21.75 14.94
C ARG A 204 -0.21 -23.11 14.52
N GLU A 205 -1.52 -23.22 14.28
CA GLU A 205 -2.18 -24.49 13.96
C GLU A 205 -1.92 -24.97 12.55
N THR A 206 -1.75 -24.05 11.59
CA THR A 206 -1.64 -24.39 10.16
C THR A 206 -0.20 -24.34 9.63
N GLY A 207 0.71 -23.63 10.32
CA GLY A 207 2.04 -23.35 9.82
C GLY A 207 2.09 -22.31 8.68
N ILE A 208 0.95 -21.66 8.38
CA ILE A 208 0.88 -20.58 7.40
C ILE A 208 1.24 -19.28 8.11
N ALA A 209 2.29 -18.60 7.64
CA ALA A 209 2.72 -17.33 8.18
C ALA A 209 1.68 -16.24 7.94
N ILE A 210 1.53 -15.34 8.92
CA ILE A 210 0.62 -14.20 8.83
C ILE A 210 1.38 -12.87 8.86
N ALA A 211 0.67 -11.81 8.47
CA ALA A 211 1.14 -10.44 8.54
C ALA A 211 0.07 -9.52 9.14
N TRP A 212 0.54 -8.43 9.74
CA TRP A 212 -0.33 -7.37 10.24
C TRP A 212 -0.38 -6.20 9.24
N ASP A 213 -1.56 -5.66 9.03
CA ASP A 213 -1.84 -4.43 8.27
C ASP A 213 -2.73 -3.49 9.11
N GLU A 214 -4.02 -3.77 9.21
CA GLU A 214 -4.95 -2.96 9.98
C GLU A 214 -4.57 -2.88 11.46
N SER A 215 -4.01 -3.94 12.02
CA SER A 215 -3.58 -4.00 13.42
C SER A 215 -2.51 -2.96 13.78
N LEU A 216 -1.67 -2.55 12.81
CA LEU A 216 -0.65 -1.53 13.06
C LEU A 216 -1.23 -0.19 13.51
N ARG A 217 -2.47 0.09 13.17
CA ARG A 217 -3.16 1.35 13.47
C ARG A 217 -4.00 1.29 14.75
N GLU A 218 -3.99 0.15 15.42
CA GLU A 218 -4.63 -0.01 16.73
C GLU A 218 -3.73 0.55 17.84
N ALA A 219 -4.31 1.24 18.82
CA ALA A 219 -3.57 1.96 19.85
C ALA A 219 -2.67 1.07 20.73
N ASP A 220 -3.04 -0.21 20.87
CA ASP A 220 -2.32 -1.19 21.68
C ASP A 220 -1.31 -2.04 20.88
N PHE A 221 -1.09 -1.70 19.60
CA PHE A 221 -0.17 -2.46 18.76
C PHE A 221 1.28 -2.21 19.16
N THR A 222 2.06 -3.29 19.26
CA THR A 222 3.50 -3.27 19.47
C THR A 222 4.21 -4.15 18.45
N PHE A 223 5.38 -3.70 17.99
CA PHE A 223 6.25 -4.49 17.11
C PHE A 223 7.08 -5.46 17.93
N GLU A 224 6.76 -6.74 17.83
CA GLU A 224 7.47 -7.80 18.56
C GLU A 224 7.56 -9.08 17.76
N ALA A 225 8.54 -9.92 18.08
CA ALA A 225 8.65 -11.25 17.49
C ALA A 225 7.55 -12.14 18.07
N GLU A 226 6.72 -12.68 17.21
CA GLU A 226 5.64 -13.61 17.56
C GLU A 226 5.71 -14.84 16.67
N GLU A 227 5.42 -16.03 17.25
CA GLU A 227 5.35 -17.26 16.47
C GLU A 227 4.29 -17.17 15.37
N GLY A 228 4.69 -17.46 14.12
CA GLY A 228 3.82 -17.43 12.96
C GLY A 228 3.60 -16.05 12.36
N VAL A 229 3.98 -14.97 13.01
CA VAL A 229 3.93 -13.61 12.45
C VAL A 229 5.25 -13.32 11.74
N ARG A 230 5.20 -13.09 10.44
CA ARG A 230 6.41 -12.88 9.62
C ARG A 230 6.61 -11.46 9.16
N ALA A 231 5.53 -10.74 8.89
CA ALA A 231 5.60 -9.45 8.23
C ALA A 231 4.59 -8.44 8.78
N VAL A 232 4.85 -7.18 8.47
CA VAL A 232 3.91 -6.07 8.62
C VAL A 232 3.81 -5.32 7.29
N VAL A 233 2.62 -4.88 6.95
CA VAL A 233 2.36 -4.05 5.77
C VAL A 233 2.20 -2.61 6.23
N ILE A 234 3.12 -1.75 5.80
CA ILE A 234 3.14 -0.33 6.17
C ILE A 234 2.63 0.47 4.98
N LYS A 235 1.53 1.18 5.19
CA LYS A 235 0.90 2.06 4.20
C LYS A 235 1.14 3.52 4.58
N PRO A 236 2.11 4.19 3.95
CA PRO A 236 2.53 5.52 4.37
C PRO A 236 1.42 6.57 4.45
N THR A 237 0.48 6.57 3.51
CA THR A 237 -0.69 7.47 3.56
C THR A 237 -1.53 7.31 4.84
N LEU A 238 -1.55 6.11 5.43
CA LEU A 238 -2.25 5.82 6.69
C LEU A 238 -1.35 5.97 7.92
N THR A 239 -0.04 5.99 7.73
CA THR A 239 0.97 6.06 8.80
C THR A 239 1.27 7.48 9.22
N GLY A 240 1.49 8.38 8.27
CA GLY A 240 1.87 9.76 8.52
C GLY A 240 3.15 10.17 7.82
N SER A 241 3.94 11.05 8.42
CA SER A 241 5.14 11.60 7.82
C SER A 241 6.15 10.53 7.37
N ARG A 242 7.00 10.89 6.44
CA ARG A 242 8.12 10.04 6.00
C ARG A 242 9.00 9.57 7.17
N ASP A 243 9.20 10.41 8.18
CA ASP A 243 9.93 10.02 9.39
C ASP A 243 9.18 8.99 10.22
N ASN A 244 7.86 9.11 10.36
CA ASN A 244 7.04 8.10 11.01
C ASN A 244 7.11 6.76 10.27
N VAL A 245 7.10 6.78 8.94
CA VAL A 245 7.27 5.57 8.13
C VAL A 245 8.63 4.92 8.39
N ARG A 246 9.70 5.71 8.41
CA ARG A 246 11.05 5.22 8.72
C ARG A 246 11.11 4.59 10.11
N GLU A 247 10.53 5.23 11.11
CA GLU A 247 10.48 4.71 12.48
C GLU A 247 9.72 3.39 12.57
N GLN A 248 8.58 3.27 11.87
CA GLN A 248 7.82 2.01 11.83
C GLN A 248 8.58 0.89 11.13
N VAL A 249 9.28 1.17 10.05
CA VAL A 249 10.12 0.17 9.37
C VAL A 249 11.22 -0.30 10.30
N ALA A 250 11.90 0.62 10.99
CA ALA A 250 12.95 0.26 11.95
C ALA A 250 12.38 -0.56 13.14
N ALA A 251 11.21 -0.19 13.65
CA ALA A 251 10.54 -0.92 14.72
C ALA A 251 10.12 -2.34 14.29
N ALA A 252 9.75 -2.53 13.03
CA ALA A 252 9.45 -3.85 12.48
C ALA A 252 10.72 -4.70 12.30
N HIS A 253 11.80 -4.12 11.78
CA HIS A 253 13.06 -4.82 11.55
C HIS A 253 13.74 -5.25 12.83
N ALA A 254 13.65 -4.47 13.92
CA ALA A 254 14.32 -4.76 15.19
C ALA A 254 13.99 -6.16 15.75
N PRO A 255 12.72 -6.60 15.83
CA PRO A 255 12.37 -7.97 16.23
C PRO A 255 12.50 -9.01 15.10
N GLY A 256 12.92 -8.62 13.89
CA GLY A 256 13.11 -9.54 12.77
C GLY A 256 11.90 -9.68 11.83
N LEU A 257 10.91 -8.80 11.93
CA LEU A 257 9.78 -8.80 10.99
C LEU A 257 10.19 -8.24 9.62
N THR A 258 9.60 -8.76 8.56
CA THR A 258 9.67 -8.16 7.24
C THR A 258 8.71 -6.97 7.17
N ALA A 259 9.21 -5.80 6.76
CA ALA A 259 8.37 -4.64 6.49
C ALA A 259 8.10 -4.54 4.99
N VAL A 260 6.84 -4.45 4.61
CA VAL A 260 6.40 -4.28 3.21
C VAL A 260 5.79 -2.90 3.08
N ILE A 261 6.36 -2.05 2.22
CA ILE A 261 5.75 -0.77 1.85
C ILE A 261 4.60 -1.06 0.89
N GLY A 262 3.39 -0.69 1.29
CA GLY A 262 2.16 -0.93 0.55
C GLY A 262 1.47 0.34 0.08
N SER A 263 0.74 0.22 -1.01
CA SER A 263 -0.08 1.27 -1.60
C SER A 263 -1.41 1.42 -0.85
N SER A 264 -1.88 2.66 -0.74
CA SER A 264 -3.26 3.03 -0.39
C SER A 264 -4.01 3.56 -1.62
N ILE A 265 -3.73 2.99 -2.78
CA ILE A 265 -4.30 3.37 -4.08
C ILE A 265 -4.00 4.85 -4.39
N GLU A 266 -2.75 5.22 -4.30
CA GLU A 266 -2.26 6.54 -4.70
C GLU A 266 -2.27 6.68 -6.22
N SER A 267 -2.25 7.93 -6.70
CA SER A 267 -1.97 8.23 -8.10
C SER A 267 -0.54 7.89 -8.46
N SER A 268 -0.20 7.96 -9.74
CA SER A 268 1.16 7.70 -10.22
C SER A 268 2.22 8.58 -9.55
N LEU A 269 1.89 9.82 -9.16
CA LEU A 269 2.83 10.67 -8.42
C LEU A 269 3.15 10.05 -7.06
N GLY A 270 2.16 9.75 -6.25
CA GLY A 270 2.34 9.16 -4.93
C GLY A 270 3.00 7.78 -5.02
N LEU A 271 2.61 6.94 -5.98
CA LEU A 271 3.22 5.62 -6.19
C LEU A 271 4.73 5.72 -6.51
N THR A 272 5.15 6.69 -7.33
CA THR A 272 6.59 6.87 -7.60
C THR A 272 7.36 7.28 -6.36
N GLN A 273 6.77 8.08 -5.48
CA GLN A 273 7.39 8.43 -4.19
C GLN A 273 7.45 7.22 -3.25
N LEU A 274 6.41 6.39 -3.21
CA LEU A 274 6.43 5.13 -2.46
C LEU A 274 7.50 4.16 -2.94
N ALA A 275 7.72 4.07 -4.25
CA ALA A 275 8.79 3.26 -4.83
C ALA A 275 10.19 3.74 -4.37
N ARG A 276 10.40 5.03 -4.26
CA ARG A 276 11.65 5.61 -3.70
C ARG A 276 11.81 5.31 -2.22
N ILE A 277 10.74 5.41 -1.44
CA ILE A 277 10.74 5.07 -0.01
C ILE A 277 11.03 3.58 0.18
N ALA A 278 10.45 2.71 -0.64
CA ALA A 278 10.70 1.27 -0.60
C ALA A 278 12.17 0.94 -0.92
N ALA A 279 12.74 1.53 -1.95
CA ALA A 279 14.16 1.35 -2.28
C ALA A 279 15.09 1.80 -1.14
N TRP A 280 14.70 2.85 -0.43
CA TRP A 280 15.47 3.40 0.69
C TRP A 280 15.33 2.56 1.97
N LEU A 281 14.10 2.25 2.38
CA LEU A 281 13.83 1.65 3.70
C LEU A 281 13.74 0.12 3.68
N THR A 282 13.31 -0.47 2.57
CA THR A 282 13.04 -1.91 2.43
C THR A 282 13.61 -2.49 1.14
N PRO A 283 14.92 -2.28 0.83
CA PRO A 283 15.49 -2.65 -0.47
C PRO A 283 15.50 -4.16 -0.73
N GLN A 284 15.40 -5.00 0.31
CA GLN A 284 15.39 -6.45 0.21
C GLN A 284 13.97 -7.04 0.00
N THR A 285 12.95 -6.20 0.02
CA THR A 285 11.54 -6.64 -0.02
C THR A 285 10.84 -5.98 -1.20
N ILE A 286 10.25 -6.79 -2.08
CA ILE A 286 9.41 -6.26 -3.16
C ILE A 286 8.23 -5.52 -2.56
N PRO A 287 8.02 -4.23 -2.90
CA PRO A 287 6.91 -3.46 -2.35
C PRO A 287 5.56 -3.90 -2.94
N GLY A 288 4.48 -3.60 -2.23
CA GLY A 288 3.10 -3.86 -2.66
C GLY A 288 2.47 -2.65 -3.33
N LEU A 289 2.94 -2.25 -4.51
CA LEU A 289 2.56 -1.01 -5.18
C LEU A 289 1.77 -1.20 -6.48
N ASP A 290 1.35 -2.41 -6.80
CA ASP A 290 0.67 -2.74 -8.07
C ASP A 290 -0.83 -2.38 -8.02
N THR A 291 -1.13 -1.09 -7.91
CA THR A 291 -2.50 -0.57 -7.85
C THR A 291 -2.82 0.43 -8.96
N LEU A 292 -1.84 0.83 -9.77
CA LEU A 292 -2.06 1.85 -10.81
C LEU A 292 -3.06 1.37 -11.88
N SER A 293 -3.05 0.08 -12.20
CA SER A 293 -4.00 -0.52 -13.15
C SER A 293 -5.47 -0.46 -12.72
N LEU A 294 -5.73 -0.16 -11.45
CA LEU A 294 -7.08 0.10 -10.96
C LEU A 294 -7.60 1.47 -11.37
N MET A 295 -6.75 2.35 -11.86
CA MET A 295 -7.07 3.70 -12.30
C MET A 295 -7.09 3.81 -13.82
N GLN A 296 -7.79 4.82 -14.34
CA GLN A 296 -7.92 5.03 -15.80
C GLN A 296 -6.85 5.95 -16.38
N CYS A 297 -6.10 6.66 -15.55
CA CYS A 297 -5.02 7.54 -16.03
C CYS A 297 -3.93 7.70 -14.97
N GLN A 298 -2.80 8.23 -15.43
CA GLN A 298 -1.71 8.77 -14.63
C GLN A 298 -1.85 10.29 -14.53
N GLN A 299 -1.21 10.89 -13.56
CA GLN A 299 -1.18 12.36 -13.42
C GLN A 299 0.21 12.85 -13.00
N VAL A 300 0.65 13.96 -13.57
CA VAL A 300 1.88 14.70 -13.27
C VAL A 300 3.16 13.89 -13.52
N ARG A 301 3.25 12.68 -13.00
CA ARG A 301 4.39 11.76 -13.19
C ARG A 301 3.94 10.43 -13.72
N THR A 302 4.77 9.81 -14.55
CA THR A 302 4.49 8.49 -15.10
C THR A 302 5.15 7.39 -14.28
N TRP A 303 4.45 6.27 -14.17
CA TRP A 303 5.01 5.02 -13.68
C TRP A 303 5.73 4.30 -14.82
N PRO A 304 6.97 3.81 -14.65
CA PRO A 304 7.69 3.11 -15.69
C PRO A 304 6.92 1.89 -16.22
N GLY A 305 6.80 1.83 -17.53
CA GLY A 305 6.11 0.73 -18.22
C GLY A 305 4.58 0.84 -18.28
N SER A 306 3.96 1.81 -17.64
CA SER A 306 2.52 2.03 -17.76
C SER A 306 2.17 2.67 -19.10
N THR A 307 1.12 2.14 -19.74
CA THR A 307 0.56 2.67 -20.98
C THR A 307 -0.65 3.58 -20.77
N LEU A 308 -1.05 3.80 -19.53
CA LEU A 308 -2.15 4.70 -19.20
C LEU A 308 -1.81 6.13 -19.62
N PRO A 309 -2.80 6.89 -20.14
CA PRO A 309 -2.58 8.29 -20.47
C PRO A 309 -2.17 9.08 -19.22
N CYS A 310 -1.24 10.02 -19.37
CA CYS A 310 -0.81 10.91 -18.29
C CYS A 310 -1.44 12.29 -18.48
N ILE A 311 -2.18 12.72 -17.48
CA ILE A 311 -2.80 14.04 -17.44
C ILE A 311 -1.80 15.04 -16.85
N ASP A 312 -1.61 16.14 -17.58
CA ASP A 312 -0.76 17.23 -17.13
C ASP A 312 -1.39 17.99 -15.97
N VAL A 313 -0.55 18.56 -15.11
CA VAL A 313 -1.00 19.37 -13.96
C VAL A 313 -1.85 20.57 -14.38
N ASP A 314 -1.61 21.14 -15.54
CA ASP A 314 -2.36 22.29 -16.05
C ASP A 314 -3.84 21.95 -16.34
N ALA A 315 -4.18 20.68 -16.46
CA ALA A 315 -5.55 20.22 -16.64
C ALA A 315 -6.30 20.00 -15.29
N LEU A 316 -5.63 20.16 -14.15
CA LEU A 316 -6.21 19.95 -12.83
C LEU A 316 -6.82 21.23 -12.26
N GLU A 317 -7.80 21.09 -11.39
CA GLU A 317 -8.39 22.21 -10.65
C GLU A 317 -7.37 22.78 -9.66
N ARG A 318 -6.97 24.03 -9.84
CA ARG A 318 -6.08 24.72 -8.91
C ARG A 318 -6.90 25.36 -7.79
N LEU A 319 -6.53 25.05 -6.54
CA LEU A 319 -7.17 25.58 -5.32
C LEU A 319 -6.37 26.75 -4.73
N LEU A 320 -5.06 26.81 -4.97
CA LEU A 320 -4.16 27.86 -4.49
C LEU A 320 -3.05 28.13 -5.51
#